data_3c988f90b9241281e3a88c139221f1d4
#
_entry.id   3c988f90b9241281e3a88c139221f1d4
#
_cell.length_a   1.000
_cell.length_b   1.000
_cell.length_c   1.000
_cell.angle_alpha   90.00
_cell.angle_beta   90.00
_cell.angle_gamma   90.00
#
_symmetry.space_group_name_H-M   'P 1'
#
loop_
_entity.id
_entity.type
_entity.pdbx_description
1 polymer ?
#
loop_
_entity_poly.entity_id
_entity_poly.type
_entity_poly.pdbx_seq_one_letter_code
_entity_poly.pdbx_strand_id
1 'polypeptide(L)'
;MAIFEESHKLKPGQPLIIYELNEVPWRVIDWYVRLRPSSALARLLSRAKTFTTVTTDEGELHPWTTWPTFHRGVNNTRHQIRFINQNLSEATHFPPIWQTLSQAGKRVGVFGSLQSYPPPAKDTYEFYVPDTFAPGCETLPVKYTPFQRFNLRQTQQDGAQASPLQFDGSISNDVLKMMQVGLRLETCKNLAIHIAKERINPLHRSRRAVLQALVAFDIFRHALNEKKPDFCTFFSNHVAGVMHRYWKYTFPEDFKAVLKTDAERFHAGSIAFAMDIADAQLDYLTSYVDAANGVLVVASSMGQEAIDRGAYFGEWRITDVQRFLKAIGWHSPASDLLAMQPDFNFSFDSNEDAERFLQLTQGLIDTAGKSIWMRAQRMGATVNLGLSPSKDAMKAGEAFLARPGRPPRKLAIAEMGIQFLKRDPGTGYHQPRGTLLLYGNGLKHEDTRLEIDSTAVRPEILRLMGVACEARG
;
A
#
# COMPACT_ATOMS: atom_id res chain seq x y z
N MET A 1 -18.94 20.44 -2.77
CA MET A 1 -19.58 19.86 -3.99
C MET A 1 -19.99 18.45 -3.63
N ALA A 2 -21.24 18.07 -3.85
CA ALA A 2 -21.74 16.72 -3.55
C ALA A 2 -21.22 15.72 -4.59
N ILE A 3 -20.61 14.63 -4.14
CA ILE A 3 -20.14 13.53 -5.01
C ILE A 3 -21.34 12.74 -5.54
N PHE A 4 -22.34 12.50 -4.68
CA PHE A 4 -23.60 11.86 -5.02
C PHE A 4 -24.76 12.86 -4.92
N GLU A 5 -25.87 12.64 -5.63
CA GLU A 5 -27.10 13.41 -5.45
C GLU A 5 -27.60 13.26 -4.00
N GLU A 6 -28.07 14.34 -3.37
CA GLU A 6 -28.46 14.35 -1.94
C GLU A 6 -29.54 13.32 -1.59
N SER A 7 -30.47 13.08 -2.53
CA SER A 7 -31.56 12.12 -2.38
C SER A 7 -31.13 10.66 -2.59
N HIS A 8 -29.94 10.42 -3.14
CA HIS A 8 -29.49 9.08 -3.49
C HIS A 8 -29.02 8.32 -2.25
N LYS A 9 -29.74 7.23 -1.94
CA LYS A 9 -29.39 6.28 -0.87
C LYS A 9 -29.56 4.85 -1.36
N LEU A 10 -28.63 3.99 -1.01
CA LEU A 10 -28.71 2.57 -1.29
C LEU A 10 -29.74 1.89 -0.40
N LYS A 11 -30.54 1.00 -1.01
CA LYS A 11 -31.53 0.17 -0.32
C LYS A 11 -30.87 -1.10 0.27
N PRO A 12 -31.49 -1.76 1.25
CA PRO A 12 -31.03 -3.08 1.70
C PRO A 12 -30.84 -4.04 0.52
N GLY A 13 -29.73 -4.76 0.51
CA GLY A 13 -29.38 -5.69 -0.57
C GLY A 13 -28.68 -5.06 -1.79
N GLN A 14 -28.50 -3.74 -1.81
CA GLN A 14 -27.71 -3.03 -2.82
C GLN A 14 -26.32 -2.77 -2.25
N PRO A 15 -25.28 -3.53 -2.65
CA PRO A 15 -23.95 -3.42 -2.08
C PRO A 15 -23.20 -2.17 -2.58
N LEU A 16 -22.31 -1.65 -1.73
CA LEU A 16 -21.26 -0.72 -2.13
C LEU A 16 -19.91 -1.41 -1.99
N ILE A 17 -19.16 -1.47 -3.07
CA ILE A 17 -17.81 -2.05 -3.11
C ILE A 17 -16.81 -0.94 -3.40
N ILE A 18 -15.77 -0.80 -2.57
CA ILE A 18 -14.60 0.04 -2.88
C ILE A 18 -13.48 -0.86 -3.39
N TYR A 19 -13.13 -0.73 -4.65
CA TYR A 19 -11.91 -1.29 -5.21
C TYR A 19 -10.78 -0.26 -5.04
N GLU A 20 -9.91 -0.51 -4.08
CA GLU A 20 -8.77 0.32 -3.74
C GLU A 20 -7.58 -0.02 -4.66
N LEU A 21 -7.58 0.56 -5.87
CA LEU A 21 -6.53 0.35 -6.88
C LEU A 21 -5.39 1.34 -6.62
N ASN A 22 -4.44 0.93 -5.79
CA ASN A 22 -3.44 1.81 -5.19
C ASN A 22 -2.60 2.59 -6.22
N GLU A 23 -2.50 3.90 -6.02
CA GLU A 23 -1.60 4.84 -6.70
C GLU A 23 -1.79 5.00 -8.22
N VAL A 24 -2.85 4.47 -8.82
CA VAL A 24 -3.06 4.53 -10.26
C VAL A 24 -3.59 5.91 -10.68
N PRO A 25 -2.79 6.74 -11.39
CA PRO A 25 -3.19 8.07 -11.83
C PRO A 25 -3.99 8.04 -13.13
N TRP A 26 -4.69 9.12 -13.44
CA TRP A 26 -5.44 9.28 -14.70
C TRP A 26 -4.58 9.05 -15.93
N ARG A 27 -3.30 9.45 -15.92
CA ARG A 27 -2.38 9.23 -17.04
C ARG A 27 -2.27 7.76 -17.42
N VAL A 28 -2.16 6.87 -16.43
CA VAL A 28 -2.07 5.41 -16.65
C VAL A 28 -3.41 4.85 -17.11
N ILE A 29 -4.52 5.31 -16.54
CA ILE A 29 -5.87 4.93 -16.96
C ILE A 29 -6.09 5.32 -18.41
N ASP A 30 -5.85 6.58 -18.80
CA ASP A 30 -6.04 7.08 -20.16
C ASP A 30 -5.13 6.39 -21.18
N TRP A 31 -3.89 6.13 -20.78
CA TRP A 31 -2.96 5.37 -21.62
C TRP A 31 -3.46 3.94 -21.83
N TYR A 32 -3.90 3.28 -20.76
CA TYR A 32 -4.37 1.90 -20.83
C TYR A 32 -5.63 1.73 -21.66
N VAL A 33 -6.62 2.62 -21.53
CA VAL A 33 -7.85 2.51 -22.33
C VAL A 33 -7.61 2.82 -23.82
N ARG A 34 -6.64 3.67 -24.15
CA ARG A 34 -6.19 3.82 -25.55
C ARG A 34 -5.50 2.56 -26.07
N LEU A 35 -4.72 1.87 -25.23
CA LEU A 35 -4.06 0.60 -25.57
C LEU A 35 -5.07 -0.56 -25.66
N ARG A 36 -6.13 -0.53 -24.86
CA ARG A 36 -7.15 -1.58 -24.70
C ARG A 36 -8.57 -0.98 -24.82
N PRO A 37 -9.01 -0.50 -26.00
CA PRO A 37 -10.29 0.22 -26.13
C PRO A 37 -11.52 -0.63 -25.85
N SER A 38 -11.41 -1.97 -25.88
CA SER A 38 -12.47 -2.91 -25.51
C SER A 38 -12.39 -3.42 -24.08
N SER A 39 -11.49 -2.89 -23.24
CA SER A 39 -11.31 -3.29 -21.84
C SER A 39 -12.55 -3.01 -20.99
N ALA A 40 -12.65 -3.69 -19.85
CA ALA A 40 -13.68 -3.43 -18.84
C ALA A 40 -13.56 -2.01 -18.28
N LEU A 41 -12.33 -1.53 -18.09
CA LEU A 41 -12.06 -0.17 -17.65
C LEU A 41 -12.55 0.87 -18.67
N ALA A 42 -12.36 0.64 -19.99
CA ALA A 42 -12.87 1.53 -21.03
C ALA A 42 -14.41 1.60 -21.00
N ARG A 43 -15.08 0.45 -20.87
CA ARG A 43 -16.54 0.36 -20.71
C ARG A 43 -17.02 1.03 -19.41
N LEU A 44 -16.28 0.87 -18.33
CA LEU A 44 -16.58 1.49 -17.04
C LEU A 44 -16.48 3.02 -17.13
N LEU A 45 -15.40 3.55 -17.73
CA LEU A 45 -15.21 5.00 -17.91
C LEU A 45 -16.33 5.64 -18.73
N SER A 46 -16.82 4.98 -19.76
CA SER A 46 -17.93 5.51 -20.59
C SER A 46 -19.27 5.58 -19.85
N ARG A 47 -19.36 5.05 -18.63
CA ARG A 47 -20.58 4.96 -17.81
C ARG A 47 -20.42 5.54 -16.41
N ALA A 48 -19.21 5.76 -15.96
CA ALA A 48 -18.89 6.22 -14.60
C ALA A 48 -19.01 7.74 -14.45
N LYS A 49 -19.18 8.19 -13.22
CA LYS A 49 -18.89 9.55 -12.79
C LYS A 49 -17.47 9.59 -12.24
N THR A 50 -16.67 10.59 -12.66
CA THR A 50 -15.23 10.63 -12.37
C THR A 50 -14.81 11.90 -11.65
N PHE A 51 -13.83 11.75 -10.74
CA PHE A 51 -13.19 12.83 -10.00
C PHE A 51 -11.69 12.58 -9.87
N THR A 52 -10.94 13.65 -9.63
CA THR A 52 -9.56 13.56 -9.16
C THR A 52 -9.55 13.80 -7.66
N THR A 53 -9.18 12.78 -6.86
CA THR A 53 -8.94 12.98 -5.43
C THR A 53 -7.62 13.69 -5.23
N VAL A 54 -7.57 14.63 -4.28
CA VAL A 54 -6.33 15.30 -3.88
C VAL A 54 -6.16 15.09 -2.37
N THR A 55 -5.04 14.49 -1.98
CA THR A 55 -4.72 14.37 -0.56
C THR A 55 -4.11 15.67 -0.03
N THR A 56 -4.54 16.06 1.17
CA THR A 56 -4.02 17.21 1.92
C THR A 56 -3.10 16.79 3.06
N ASP A 57 -2.56 15.57 2.98
CA ASP A 57 -1.60 15.04 3.94
C ASP A 57 -0.28 15.79 3.88
N GLU A 58 0.29 16.07 5.05
CA GLU A 58 1.56 16.75 5.19
C GLU A 58 2.74 15.77 5.20
N GLY A 59 3.87 16.22 4.66
CA GLY A 59 5.12 15.47 4.59
C GLY A 59 5.21 14.59 3.35
N GLU A 60 6.05 13.57 3.41
CA GLU A 60 6.21 12.61 2.33
C GLU A 60 4.96 11.73 2.21
N LEU A 61 4.44 11.63 0.98
CA LEU A 61 3.22 10.86 0.74
C LEU A 61 3.52 9.37 0.70
N HIS A 62 2.70 8.62 1.44
CA HIS A 62 2.74 7.17 1.45
C HIS A 62 1.33 6.58 1.49
N PRO A 63 1.08 5.42 0.87
CA PRO A 63 -0.26 4.83 0.84
C PRO A 63 -0.78 4.48 2.25
N TRP A 64 0.09 4.10 3.18
CA TRP A 64 -0.29 3.86 4.59
C TRP A 64 -0.65 5.12 5.39
N THR A 65 -0.50 6.31 4.79
CA THR A 65 -0.97 7.60 5.31
C THR A 65 -2.22 8.08 4.55
N THR A 66 -2.16 8.06 3.21
CA THR A 66 -3.21 8.64 2.36
C THR A 66 -4.49 7.79 2.33
N TRP A 67 -4.39 6.46 2.46
CA TRP A 67 -5.58 5.62 2.62
C TRP A 67 -6.29 5.83 3.95
N PRO A 68 -5.61 5.91 5.12
CA PRO A 68 -6.26 6.39 6.34
C PRO A 68 -6.98 7.71 6.20
N THR A 69 -6.41 8.69 5.48
CA THR A 69 -7.07 9.97 5.18
C THR A 69 -8.38 9.77 4.41
N PHE A 70 -8.35 8.95 3.37
CA PHE A 70 -9.52 8.58 2.58
C PHE A 70 -10.59 7.85 3.43
N HIS A 71 -10.18 6.85 4.22
CA HIS A 71 -11.09 6.03 5.01
C HIS A 71 -11.66 6.75 6.24
N ARG A 72 -10.91 7.71 6.81
CA ARG A 72 -11.29 8.40 8.05
C ARG A 72 -11.91 9.77 7.81
N GLY A 73 -11.77 10.33 6.59
CA GLY A 73 -12.31 11.63 6.21
C GLY A 73 -11.66 12.80 6.96
N VAL A 74 -10.42 12.64 7.38
CA VAL A 74 -9.56 13.67 7.97
C VAL A 74 -8.11 13.39 7.55
N ASN A 75 -7.28 14.43 7.40
CA ASN A 75 -5.90 14.28 7.00
C ASN A 75 -4.98 13.82 8.14
N ASN A 76 -3.71 13.56 7.82
CA ASN A 76 -2.73 13.01 8.76
C ASN A 76 -2.33 13.93 9.90
N THR A 77 -2.63 15.23 9.84
CA THR A 77 -2.44 16.14 10.97
C THR A 77 -3.45 15.89 12.09
N ARG A 78 -4.62 15.31 11.75
CA ARG A 78 -5.67 14.96 12.71
C ARG A 78 -5.61 13.49 13.12
N HIS A 79 -5.57 12.54 12.16
CA HIS A 79 -5.56 11.13 12.52
C HIS A 79 -4.19 10.61 12.98
N GLN A 80 -3.11 11.37 12.78
CA GLN A 80 -1.75 11.08 13.25
C GLN A 80 -1.14 9.76 12.75
N ILE A 81 -1.66 9.15 11.68
CA ILE A 81 -1.09 7.94 11.10
C ILE A 81 -0.03 8.35 10.06
N ARG A 82 1.22 7.96 10.31
CA ARG A 82 2.38 8.32 9.47
C ARG A 82 3.24 7.12 9.08
N PHE A 83 3.18 6.01 9.84
CA PHE A 83 4.07 4.86 9.67
C PHE A 83 3.29 3.56 9.49
N ILE A 84 3.93 2.59 8.84
CA ILE A 84 3.43 1.22 8.78
C ILE A 84 3.46 0.63 10.20
N ASN A 85 2.41 -0.13 10.55
CA ASN A 85 2.27 -0.81 11.85
C ASN A 85 2.37 0.12 13.06
N GLN A 86 2.01 1.37 12.88
CA GLN A 86 1.90 2.33 13.96
C GLN A 86 0.79 1.92 14.93
N ASN A 87 0.98 2.21 16.23
CA ASN A 87 -0.11 2.16 17.19
C ASN A 87 -1.20 3.15 16.78
N LEU A 88 -2.43 2.66 16.60
CA LEU A 88 -3.56 3.45 16.12
C LEU A 88 -4.43 4.04 17.25
N SER A 89 -3.98 4.01 18.51
CA SER A 89 -4.74 4.53 19.66
C SER A 89 -5.16 5.99 19.48
N GLU A 90 -4.27 6.83 18.99
CA GLU A 90 -4.56 8.24 18.72
C GLU A 90 -5.59 8.44 17.58
N ALA A 91 -5.64 7.50 16.66
CA ALA A 91 -6.55 7.54 15.51
C ALA A 91 -7.97 7.04 15.85
N THR A 92 -8.23 6.54 17.06
CA THR A 92 -9.53 6.00 17.47
C THR A 92 -10.65 7.05 17.44
N HIS A 93 -10.33 8.33 17.64
CA HIS A 93 -11.27 9.43 17.52
C HIS A 93 -11.80 9.65 16.08
N PHE A 94 -11.11 9.09 15.10
CA PHE A 94 -11.46 9.15 13.68
C PHE A 94 -11.61 7.73 13.12
N PRO A 95 -12.70 7.00 13.45
CA PRO A 95 -12.88 5.62 13.02
C PRO A 95 -12.92 5.53 11.49
N PRO A 96 -12.32 4.47 10.89
CA PRO A 96 -12.41 4.26 9.47
C PRO A 96 -13.86 3.94 9.05
N ILE A 97 -14.16 4.16 7.78
CA ILE A 97 -15.52 4.04 7.23
C ILE A 97 -16.16 2.68 7.54
N TRP A 98 -15.44 1.59 7.44
CA TRP A 98 -15.93 0.24 7.72
C TRP A 98 -16.35 0.06 9.19
N GLN A 99 -15.63 0.68 10.12
CA GLN A 99 -15.98 0.64 11.54
C GLN A 99 -17.28 1.41 11.80
N THR A 100 -17.43 2.61 11.23
CA THR A 100 -18.64 3.42 11.35
C THR A 100 -19.85 2.69 10.76
N LEU A 101 -19.71 2.05 9.60
CA LEU A 101 -20.77 1.29 8.96
C LEU A 101 -21.15 0.04 9.77
N SER A 102 -20.19 -0.69 10.30
CA SER A 102 -20.44 -1.85 11.17
C SER A 102 -21.17 -1.45 12.46
N GLN A 103 -20.76 -0.35 13.10
CA GLN A 103 -21.45 0.21 14.28
C GLN A 103 -22.89 0.65 13.98
N ALA A 104 -23.15 1.08 12.73
CA ALA A 104 -24.49 1.40 12.25
C ALA A 104 -25.32 0.17 11.82
N GLY A 105 -24.85 -1.05 12.11
CA GLY A 105 -25.54 -2.31 11.81
C GLY A 105 -25.47 -2.75 10.35
N LYS A 106 -24.59 -2.19 9.53
CA LYS A 106 -24.35 -2.66 8.15
C LYS A 106 -23.50 -3.93 8.17
N ARG A 107 -23.75 -4.82 7.22
CA ARG A 107 -22.97 -6.01 6.97
C ARG A 107 -21.69 -5.60 6.21
N VAL A 108 -20.53 -5.72 6.85
CA VAL A 108 -19.28 -5.13 6.37
C VAL A 108 -18.23 -6.19 6.10
N GLY A 109 -17.54 -6.08 4.96
CA GLY A 109 -16.33 -6.85 4.64
C GLY A 109 -15.11 -5.92 4.45
N VAL A 110 -13.94 -6.33 4.96
CA VAL A 110 -12.68 -5.62 4.74
C VAL A 110 -11.65 -6.61 4.19
N PHE A 111 -11.00 -6.26 3.09
CA PHE A 111 -9.99 -7.13 2.49
C PHE A 111 -8.77 -6.33 2.04
N GLY A 112 -7.70 -6.39 2.82
CA GLY A 112 -6.39 -5.83 2.50
C GLY A 112 -6.25 -4.32 2.67
N SER A 113 -7.31 -3.58 3.07
CA SER A 113 -7.24 -2.13 3.25
C SER A 113 -6.17 -1.74 4.24
N LEU A 114 -5.36 -0.73 3.89
CA LEU A 114 -4.19 -0.35 4.70
C LEU A 114 -4.59 0.17 6.09
N GLN A 115 -3.74 -0.13 7.08
CA GLN A 115 -3.96 0.20 8.50
C GLN A 115 -5.25 -0.43 9.07
N SER A 116 -5.54 -1.65 8.65
CA SER A 116 -6.71 -2.41 9.12
C SER A 116 -6.38 -3.45 10.21
N TYR A 117 -5.11 -3.61 10.59
CA TYR A 117 -4.73 -4.50 11.70
C TYR A 117 -4.79 -3.77 13.06
N PRO A 118 -5.19 -4.45 14.15
CA PRO A 118 -5.67 -5.83 14.23
C PRO A 118 -7.12 -5.98 13.75
N PRO A 119 -7.55 -7.21 13.35
CA PRO A 119 -8.97 -7.46 13.14
C PRO A 119 -9.73 -7.29 14.45
N PRO A 120 -11.00 -6.83 14.41
CA PRO A 120 -11.78 -6.59 15.62
C PRO A 120 -12.02 -7.89 16.41
N ALA A 121 -12.11 -7.78 17.75
CA ALA A 121 -12.27 -8.94 18.64
C ALA A 121 -13.65 -9.61 18.55
N LYS A 122 -14.66 -8.99 17.91
CA LYS A 122 -16.03 -9.49 17.79
C LYS A 122 -16.35 -9.80 16.31
N ASP A 123 -17.15 -10.83 16.08
CA ASP A 123 -17.70 -11.20 14.77
C ASP A 123 -18.78 -10.20 14.30
N THR A 124 -18.40 -8.92 14.19
CA THR A 124 -19.24 -7.84 13.69
C THR A 124 -19.04 -7.58 12.19
N TYR A 125 -18.15 -8.36 11.58
CA TYR A 125 -17.81 -8.27 10.16
C TYR A 125 -18.12 -9.58 9.44
N GLU A 126 -18.57 -9.50 8.21
CA GLU A 126 -18.80 -10.65 7.36
C GLU A 126 -17.49 -11.35 6.99
N PHE A 127 -16.45 -10.55 6.73
CA PHE A 127 -15.07 -10.98 6.63
C PHE A 127 -14.14 -9.79 6.95
N TYR A 128 -12.97 -10.12 7.49
CA TYR A 128 -11.93 -9.14 7.78
C TYR A 128 -10.55 -9.78 7.56
N VAL A 129 -9.90 -9.39 6.49
CA VAL A 129 -8.53 -9.78 6.13
C VAL A 129 -7.68 -8.51 6.17
N PRO A 130 -6.77 -8.36 7.15
CA PRO A 130 -5.94 -7.18 7.27
C PRO A 130 -5.00 -6.98 6.07
N ASP A 131 -4.35 -5.82 6.05
CA ASP A 131 -3.43 -5.46 4.97
C ASP A 131 -2.16 -6.32 4.93
N THR A 132 -1.41 -6.15 3.84
CA THR A 132 -0.20 -6.92 3.55
C THR A 132 1.00 -6.54 4.44
N PHE A 133 0.91 -5.46 5.23
CA PHE A 133 1.95 -5.03 6.16
C PHE A 133 1.62 -5.38 7.61
N ALA A 134 0.49 -6.04 7.86
CA ALA A 134 0.07 -6.43 9.19
C ALA A 134 1.16 -7.23 9.93
N PRO A 135 1.37 -7.01 11.23
CA PRO A 135 2.38 -7.74 12.01
C PRO A 135 1.95 -9.19 12.30
N GLY A 136 0.65 -9.49 12.19
CA GLY A 136 0.09 -10.83 12.42
C GLY A 136 -0.78 -11.31 11.27
N CYS A 137 -1.11 -12.61 11.29
CA CYS A 137 -1.90 -13.27 10.23
C CYS A 137 -3.35 -13.55 10.65
N GLU A 138 -3.84 -12.91 11.70
CA GLU A 138 -5.19 -13.05 12.21
C GLU A 138 -6.21 -12.51 11.20
N THR A 139 -7.31 -13.26 11.03
CA THR A 139 -8.40 -12.90 10.11
C THR A 139 -9.75 -13.27 10.71
N LEU A 140 -10.81 -12.64 10.23
CA LEU A 140 -12.18 -13.02 10.50
C LEU A 140 -12.90 -13.38 9.19
N PRO A 141 -13.50 -14.56 9.10
CA PRO A 141 -13.25 -15.74 9.96
C PRO A 141 -11.82 -16.29 9.78
N VAL A 142 -11.37 -17.08 10.75
CA VAL A 142 -10.02 -17.70 10.79
C VAL A 142 -9.69 -18.52 9.53
N LYS A 143 -10.69 -19.00 8.79
CA LYS A 143 -10.47 -19.75 7.54
C LYS A 143 -9.64 -19.00 6.48
N TYR A 144 -9.52 -17.67 6.55
CA TYR A 144 -8.68 -16.85 5.64
C TYR A 144 -7.22 -16.70 6.11
N THR A 145 -6.88 -17.14 7.33
CA THR A 145 -5.50 -17.06 7.87
C THR A 145 -4.43 -17.72 6.96
N PRO A 146 -4.68 -18.85 6.26
CA PRO A 146 -3.70 -19.39 5.32
C PRO A 146 -3.35 -18.42 4.18
N PHE A 147 -4.34 -17.68 3.67
CA PHE A 147 -4.10 -16.63 2.68
C PHE A 147 -3.30 -15.47 3.29
N GLN A 148 -3.66 -14.98 4.47
CA GLN A 148 -2.95 -13.86 5.10
C GLN A 148 -1.49 -14.23 5.40
N ARG A 149 -1.22 -15.46 5.84
CA ARG A 149 0.14 -15.96 6.02
C ARG A 149 0.93 -15.98 4.71
N PHE A 150 0.32 -16.45 3.63
CA PHE A 150 0.90 -16.38 2.29
C PHE A 150 1.19 -14.92 1.88
N ASN A 151 0.22 -14.03 2.07
CA ASN A 151 0.31 -12.61 1.74
C ASN A 151 1.47 -11.91 2.46
N LEU A 152 1.59 -12.11 3.78
CA LEU A 152 2.67 -11.53 4.60
C LEU A 152 4.06 -12.05 4.21
N ARG A 153 4.19 -13.33 3.89
CA ARG A 153 5.48 -13.89 3.42
C ARG A 153 6.00 -13.20 2.16
N GLN A 154 5.10 -12.79 1.26
CA GLN A 154 5.50 -12.10 0.02
C GLN A 154 5.99 -10.67 0.29
N THR A 155 5.52 -10.03 1.35
CA THR A 155 5.84 -8.64 1.69
C THR A 155 7.06 -8.53 2.60
N GLN A 156 7.25 -9.47 3.52
CA GLN A 156 8.38 -9.51 4.44
C GLN A 156 9.71 -9.89 3.76
N GLN A 157 9.64 -10.61 2.65
CA GLN A 157 10.80 -10.87 1.80
C GLN A 157 11.03 -9.62 0.95
N ASP A 158 12.10 -8.91 1.24
CA ASP A 158 12.54 -7.67 0.58
C ASP A 158 11.99 -7.48 -0.84
N GLY A 159 11.14 -6.51 -1.03
CA GLY A 159 10.47 -6.23 -2.30
C GLY A 159 11.39 -5.86 -3.47
N ALA A 160 12.71 -5.91 -3.30
CA ALA A 160 13.74 -5.65 -4.31
C ALA A 160 14.29 -6.90 -5.00
N GLN A 161 14.20 -8.05 -4.34
CA GLN A 161 14.52 -9.34 -4.97
C GLN A 161 13.28 -10.22 -4.83
N ALA A 162 12.60 -10.47 -5.95
CA ALA A 162 11.60 -11.53 -6.02
C ALA A 162 12.33 -12.83 -5.65
N SER A 163 12.34 -13.14 -4.35
CA SER A 163 12.81 -14.44 -3.89
C SER A 163 11.99 -15.51 -4.59
N PRO A 164 12.60 -16.60 -5.07
CA PRO A 164 11.82 -17.69 -5.64
C PRO A 164 10.75 -18.07 -4.62
N LEU A 165 9.50 -18.27 -5.07
CA LEU A 165 8.49 -18.93 -4.28
C LEU A 165 9.12 -20.22 -3.78
N GLN A 166 9.54 -20.24 -2.51
CA GLN A 166 10.07 -21.47 -1.91
C GLN A 166 8.86 -22.35 -1.61
N PHE A 167 8.69 -23.38 -2.43
CA PHE A 167 7.69 -24.41 -2.20
C PHE A 167 8.25 -25.40 -1.18
N ASP A 168 8.03 -25.14 0.08
CA ASP A 168 8.18 -26.14 1.15
C ASP A 168 6.85 -26.86 1.45
N GLY A 169 6.89 -27.93 2.22
CA GLY A 169 5.68 -28.71 2.55
C GLY A 169 4.59 -27.90 3.29
N SER A 170 4.93 -26.74 3.89
CA SER A 170 3.99 -25.85 4.55
C SER A 170 3.16 -25.05 3.55
N ILE A 171 3.74 -24.68 2.42
CA ILE A 171 3.06 -23.97 1.33
C ILE A 171 2.02 -24.86 0.65
N SER A 172 2.31 -26.16 0.46
CA SER A 172 1.33 -27.08 -0.15
C SER A 172 0.07 -27.22 0.69
N ASN A 173 0.19 -27.24 2.01
CA ASN A 173 -0.96 -27.24 2.94
C ASN A 173 -1.74 -25.93 2.92
N ASP A 174 -1.05 -24.77 2.90
CA ASP A 174 -1.70 -23.46 2.80
C ASP A 174 -2.42 -23.32 1.43
N VAL A 175 -1.86 -23.80 0.33
CA VAL A 175 -2.52 -23.80 -0.99
C VAL A 175 -3.80 -24.64 -0.97
N LEU A 176 -3.78 -25.86 -0.39
CA LEU A 176 -4.98 -26.68 -0.27
C LEU A 176 -6.07 -26.00 0.56
N LYS A 177 -5.70 -25.33 1.67
CA LYS A 177 -6.64 -24.55 2.48
C LYS A 177 -7.17 -23.34 1.72
N MET A 178 -6.33 -22.66 0.94
CA MET A 178 -6.76 -21.52 0.10
C MET A 178 -7.74 -21.99 -0.99
N MET A 179 -7.60 -23.19 -1.55
CA MET A 179 -8.58 -23.75 -2.50
C MET A 179 -9.95 -23.93 -1.85
N GLN A 180 -10.01 -24.30 -0.56
CA GLN A 180 -11.27 -24.42 0.19
C GLN A 180 -11.97 -23.07 0.42
N VAL A 181 -11.23 -21.97 0.37
CA VAL A 181 -11.75 -20.61 0.54
C VAL A 181 -11.69 -19.76 -0.74
N GLY A 182 -11.63 -20.42 -1.90
CA GLY A 182 -11.89 -19.77 -3.18
C GLY A 182 -10.72 -19.66 -4.17
N LEU A 183 -9.50 -20.09 -3.83
CA LEU A 183 -8.41 -20.12 -4.80
C LEU A 183 -8.78 -21.03 -5.97
N ARG A 184 -8.76 -20.50 -7.18
CA ARG A 184 -9.23 -21.17 -8.38
C ARG A 184 -8.13 -22.00 -9.05
N LEU A 185 -8.50 -23.14 -9.63
CA LEU A 185 -7.59 -23.95 -10.44
C LEU A 185 -7.02 -23.16 -11.63
N GLU A 186 -7.81 -22.28 -12.23
CA GLU A 186 -7.36 -21.38 -13.29
C GLU A 186 -6.20 -20.47 -12.84
N THR A 187 -6.30 -19.91 -11.65
CA THR A 187 -5.23 -19.10 -11.04
C THR A 187 -3.99 -19.96 -10.79
N CYS A 188 -4.13 -21.16 -10.25
CA CYS A 188 -3.02 -22.10 -10.08
C CYS A 188 -2.35 -22.43 -11.42
N LYS A 189 -3.14 -22.67 -12.48
CA LYS A 189 -2.64 -22.89 -13.85
C LYS A 189 -1.87 -21.68 -14.37
N ASN A 190 -2.41 -20.46 -14.20
CA ASN A 190 -1.75 -19.23 -14.63
C ASN A 190 -0.42 -19.00 -13.92
N LEU A 191 -0.34 -19.30 -12.62
CA LEU A 191 0.90 -19.25 -11.84
C LEU A 191 1.92 -20.27 -12.37
N ALA A 192 1.50 -21.51 -12.62
CA ALA A 192 2.37 -22.56 -13.17
C ALA A 192 2.92 -22.20 -14.57
N ILE A 193 2.06 -21.68 -15.44
CA ILE A 193 2.47 -21.18 -16.77
C ILE A 193 3.48 -20.04 -16.63
N HIS A 194 3.27 -19.12 -15.70
CA HIS A 194 4.19 -18.02 -15.47
C HIS A 194 5.56 -18.50 -14.99
N ILE A 195 5.59 -19.43 -14.05
CA ILE A 195 6.84 -20.06 -13.56
C ILE A 195 7.57 -20.78 -14.72
N ALA A 196 6.84 -21.44 -15.61
CA ALA A 196 7.44 -22.04 -16.80
C ALA A 196 8.03 -20.98 -17.74
N LYS A 197 7.34 -19.85 -17.96
CA LYS A 197 7.84 -18.71 -18.74
C LYS A 197 9.12 -18.12 -18.13
N GLU A 198 9.25 -18.07 -16.81
CA GLU A 198 10.46 -17.59 -16.13
C GLU A 198 11.69 -18.46 -16.40
N ARG A 199 11.51 -19.77 -16.60
CA ARG A 199 12.60 -20.69 -16.98
C ARG A 199 13.08 -20.46 -18.40
N ILE A 200 12.16 -20.05 -19.29
CA ILE A 200 12.47 -19.75 -20.70
C ILE A 200 13.08 -18.34 -20.81
N ASN A 201 12.46 -17.36 -20.16
CA ASN A 201 12.94 -15.97 -20.15
C ASN A 201 12.92 -15.43 -18.71
N PRO A 202 14.10 -15.26 -18.06
CA PRO A 202 14.21 -14.80 -16.69
C PRO A 202 13.59 -13.42 -16.42
N LEU A 203 13.36 -12.59 -17.44
CA LEU A 203 12.71 -11.29 -17.30
C LEU A 203 11.28 -11.40 -16.72
N HIS A 204 10.60 -12.53 -16.96
CA HIS A 204 9.28 -12.78 -16.37
C HIS A 204 9.27 -12.77 -14.84
N ARG A 205 10.41 -13.01 -14.16
CA ARG A 205 10.51 -12.92 -12.69
C ARG A 205 10.09 -11.56 -12.15
N SER A 206 10.35 -10.50 -12.90
CA SER A 206 9.97 -9.13 -12.52
C SER A 206 8.46 -8.91 -12.40
N ARG A 207 7.66 -9.76 -13.05
CA ARG A 207 6.19 -9.71 -13.04
C ARG A 207 5.56 -10.66 -12.01
N ARG A 208 6.37 -11.47 -11.29
CA ARG A 208 5.85 -12.49 -10.37
C ARG A 208 4.99 -11.88 -9.25
N ALA A 209 5.43 -10.77 -8.66
CA ALA A 209 4.71 -10.09 -7.58
C ALA A 209 3.30 -9.63 -8.01
N VAL A 210 3.10 -9.32 -9.30
CA VAL A 210 1.79 -8.91 -9.84
C VAL A 210 0.76 -10.05 -9.72
N LEU A 211 1.20 -11.30 -9.82
CA LEU A 211 0.31 -12.46 -9.80
C LEU A 211 -0.29 -12.76 -8.42
N GLN A 212 0.27 -12.17 -7.36
CA GLN A 212 -0.33 -12.22 -6.03
C GLN A 212 -1.75 -11.62 -6.03
N ALA A 213 -2.00 -10.62 -6.87
CA ALA A 213 -3.31 -10.00 -7.02
C ALA A 213 -4.38 -10.99 -7.55
N LEU A 214 -3.99 -12.01 -8.33
CA LEU A 214 -4.92 -13.05 -8.77
C LEU A 214 -5.37 -13.92 -7.59
N VAL A 215 -4.42 -14.33 -6.74
CA VAL A 215 -4.72 -15.13 -5.53
C VAL A 215 -5.60 -14.34 -4.56
N ALA A 216 -5.22 -13.08 -4.28
CA ALA A 216 -5.99 -12.21 -3.40
C ALA A 216 -7.41 -12.01 -3.90
N PHE A 217 -7.59 -11.77 -5.19
CA PHE A 217 -8.91 -11.55 -5.79
C PHE A 217 -9.78 -12.81 -5.78
N ASP A 218 -9.23 -13.99 -6.00
CA ASP A 218 -9.97 -15.24 -5.91
C ASP A 218 -10.59 -15.44 -4.52
N ILE A 219 -9.79 -15.22 -3.47
CA ILE A 219 -10.24 -15.34 -2.07
C ILE A 219 -11.28 -14.26 -1.74
N PHE A 220 -11.02 -13.00 -2.15
CA PHE A 220 -11.99 -11.90 -1.98
C PHE A 220 -13.31 -12.19 -2.69
N ARG A 221 -13.25 -12.63 -3.95
CA ARG A 221 -14.43 -12.98 -4.74
C ARG A 221 -15.26 -14.09 -4.09
N HIS A 222 -14.58 -15.10 -3.51
CA HIS A 222 -15.26 -16.16 -2.76
C HIS A 222 -15.97 -15.57 -1.53
N ALA A 223 -15.28 -14.75 -0.72
CA ALA A 223 -15.85 -14.09 0.44
C ALA A 223 -17.04 -13.20 0.07
N LEU A 224 -16.92 -12.41 -1.00
CA LEU A 224 -17.99 -11.54 -1.51
C LEU A 224 -19.24 -12.32 -1.90
N ASN A 225 -19.08 -13.43 -2.64
CA ASN A 225 -20.22 -14.25 -3.07
C ASN A 225 -20.87 -15.02 -1.92
N GLU A 226 -20.07 -15.53 -0.98
CA GLU A 226 -20.57 -16.27 0.18
C GLU A 226 -21.32 -15.36 1.15
N LYS A 227 -20.75 -14.19 1.44
CA LYS A 227 -21.21 -13.31 2.52
C LYS A 227 -22.15 -12.21 2.07
N LYS A 228 -22.04 -11.75 0.82
CA LYS A 228 -22.88 -10.67 0.24
C LYS A 228 -23.04 -9.47 1.16
N PRO A 229 -21.95 -8.80 1.57
CA PRO A 229 -22.00 -7.67 2.48
C PRO A 229 -22.73 -6.47 1.85
N ASP A 230 -23.24 -5.57 2.69
CA ASP A 230 -23.80 -4.28 2.23
C ASP A 230 -22.69 -3.31 1.81
N PHE A 231 -21.51 -3.44 2.45
CA PHE A 231 -20.32 -2.65 2.16
C PHE A 231 -19.07 -3.53 2.23
N CYS A 232 -18.18 -3.39 1.28
CA CYS A 232 -16.84 -3.97 1.43
C CYS A 232 -15.76 -3.18 0.70
N THR A 233 -14.51 -3.44 1.13
CA THR A 233 -13.30 -2.93 0.49
C THR A 233 -12.46 -4.08 -0.06
N PHE A 234 -11.74 -3.81 -1.15
CA PHE A 234 -10.71 -4.70 -1.69
C PHE A 234 -9.50 -3.85 -2.12
N PHE A 235 -8.38 -4.01 -1.43
CA PHE A 235 -7.14 -3.31 -1.73
C PHE A 235 -6.24 -4.11 -2.66
N SER A 236 -5.64 -3.43 -3.63
CA SER A 236 -4.71 -4.05 -4.57
C SER A 236 -3.55 -3.13 -4.94
N ASN A 237 -2.31 -3.59 -4.66
CA ASN A 237 -1.08 -2.82 -4.83
C ASN A 237 -0.24 -3.23 -6.07
N HIS A 238 -0.72 -4.17 -6.85
CA HIS A 238 0.09 -4.80 -7.90
C HIS A 238 0.47 -3.86 -9.04
N VAL A 239 -0.39 -2.89 -9.37
CA VAL A 239 -0.09 -1.88 -10.41
C VAL A 239 0.93 -0.87 -9.89
N ALA A 240 0.76 -0.38 -8.66
CA ALA A 240 1.66 0.58 -8.02
C ALA A 240 3.12 0.08 -7.98
N GLY A 241 3.33 -1.16 -7.54
CA GLY A 241 4.67 -1.76 -7.47
C GLY A 241 5.37 -1.87 -8.83
N VAL A 242 4.60 -2.02 -9.91
CA VAL A 242 5.12 -2.06 -11.28
C VAL A 242 5.40 -0.65 -11.80
N MET A 243 4.53 0.31 -11.50
CA MET A 243 4.73 1.72 -11.89
C MET A 243 6.00 2.29 -11.25
N HIS A 244 6.26 2.04 -9.98
CA HIS A 244 7.49 2.47 -9.32
C HIS A 244 8.75 2.05 -10.09
N ARG A 245 8.77 0.83 -10.64
CA ARG A 245 9.96 0.24 -11.28
C ARG A 245 10.07 0.57 -12.75
N TYR A 246 8.94 0.60 -13.47
CA TYR A 246 8.95 0.51 -14.93
C TYR A 246 8.28 1.69 -15.63
N TRP A 247 8.01 2.81 -14.93
CA TRP A 247 7.41 4.01 -15.49
C TRP A 247 8.19 4.50 -16.73
N LYS A 248 9.50 4.63 -16.61
CA LYS A 248 10.40 5.07 -17.68
C LYS A 248 10.28 4.25 -18.96
N TYR A 249 10.07 2.96 -18.83
CA TYR A 249 9.98 2.08 -19.99
C TYR A 249 8.61 2.15 -20.65
N THR A 250 7.57 2.44 -19.91
CA THR A 250 6.21 2.62 -20.43
C THR A 250 6.02 4.03 -21.01
N PHE A 251 6.63 5.03 -20.38
CA PHE A 251 6.57 6.45 -20.74
C PHE A 251 7.98 7.03 -20.94
N PRO A 252 8.72 6.57 -21.96
CA PRO A 252 10.11 6.98 -22.17
C PRO A 252 10.26 8.47 -22.51
N GLU A 253 9.21 9.10 -23.02
CA GLU A 253 9.14 10.54 -23.30
C GLU A 253 9.37 11.41 -22.06
N ASP A 254 8.93 10.98 -20.89
CA ASP A 254 9.14 11.71 -19.62
C ASP A 254 10.62 11.85 -19.27
N PHE A 255 11.44 10.94 -19.77
CA PHE A 255 12.88 10.85 -19.47
C PHE A 255 13.73 11.20 -20.71
N LYS A 256 13.11 11.64 -21.81
CA LYS A 256 13.79 11.81 -23.10
C LYS A 256 14.62 10.57 -23.47
N ALA A 257 14.11 9.39 -23.14
CA ALA A 257 14.82 8.12 -23.27
C ALA A 257 14.37 7.36 -24.53
N VAL A 258 15.26 6.54 -25.06
CA VAL A 258 14.97 5.58 -26.12
C VAL A 258 15.26 4.18 -25.60
N LEU A 259 14.33 3.25 -25.75
CA LEU A 259 14.49 1.86 -25.35
C LEU A 259 15.46 1.14 -26.29
N LYS A 260 16.58 0.69 -25.73
CA LYS A 260 17.69 0.12 -26.50
C LYS A 260 17.77 -1.40 -26.39
N THR A 261 17.45 -1.96 -25.23
CA THR A 261 17.64 -3.38 -24.94
C THR A 261 16.31 -4.16 -24.98
N ASP A 262 16.40 -5.48 -25.14
CA ASP A 262 15.23 -6.36 -25.08
C ASP A 262 14.58 -6.36 -23.68
N ALA A 263 15.38 -6.19 -22.62
CA ALA A 263 14.89 -6.05 -21.28
C ALA A 263 14.05 -4.77 -21.11
N GLU A 264 14.51 -3.62 -21.63
CA GLU A 264 13.73 -2.36 -21.59
C GLU A 264 12.42 -2.49 -22.37
N ARG A 265 12.47 -3.09 -23.57
CA ARG A 265 11.27 -3.38 -24.38
C ARG A 265 10.31 -4.33 -23.68
N PHE A 266 10.81 -5.35 -22.98
CA PHE A 266 9.99 -6.24 -22.18
C PHE A 266 9.31 -5.48 -21.01
N HIS A 267 10.05 -4.61 -20.32
CA HIS A 267 9.53 -3.84 -19.19
C HIS A 267 8.55 -2.74 -19.62
N ALA A 268 8.60 -2.25 -20.85
CA ALA A 268 7.60 -1.34 -21.40
C ALA A 268 6.17 -1.90 -21.35
N GLY A 269 6.02 -3.21 -21.45
CA GLY A 269 4.73 -3.91 -21.31
C GLY A 269 4.35 -4.29 -19.89
N SER A 270 5.12 -3.92 -18.86
CA SER A 270 4.86 -4.43 -17.50
C SER A 270 3.70 -3.72 -16.81
N ILE A 271 3.50 -2.42 -17.01
CA ILE A 271 2.32 -1.70 -16.49
C ILE A 271 1.06 -2.21 -17.18
N ALA A 272 1.08 -2.44 -18.52
CA ALA A 272 -0.06 -3.04 -19.22
C ALA A 272 -0.41 -4.42 -18.66
N PHE A 273 0.58 -5.27 -18.41
CA PHE A 273 0.37 -6.59 -17.81
C PHE A 273 -0.30 -6.52 -16.44
N ALA A 274 0.08 -5.55 -15.60
CA ALA A 274 -0.56 -5.35 -14.31
C ALA A 274 -1.99 -4.80 -14.46
N MET A 275 -2.19 -3.85 -15.37
CA MET A 275 -3.51 -3.30 -15.67
C MET A 275 -4.45 -4.33 -16.30
N ASP A 276 -3.97 -5.27 -17.14
CA ASP A 276 -4.78 -6.37 -17.69
C ASP A 276 -5.37 -7.25 -16.56
N ILE A 277 -4.65 -7.42 -15.43
CA ILE A 277 -5.17 -8.12 -14.24
C ILE A 277 -6.20 -7.26 -13.51
N ALA A 278 -5.94 -5.96 -13.32
CA ALA A 278 -6.91 -5.04 -12.73
C ALA A 278 -8.20 -4.96 -13.56
N ASP A 279 -8.07 -4.97 -14.88
CA ASP A 279 -9.20 -4.94 -15.83
C ASP A 279 -10.10 -6.17 -15.69
N ALA A 280 -9.52 -7.36 -15.57
CA ALA A 280 -10.29 -8.59 -15.34
C ALA A 280 -11.00 -8.57 -13.97
N GLN A 281 -10.40 -7.96 -12.94
CA GLN A 281 -11.03 -7.75 -11.64
C GLN A 281 -12.21 -6.75 -11.74
N LEU A 282 -12.02 -5.67 -12.48
CA LEU A 282 -13.06 -4.67 -12.75
C LEU A 282 -14.24 -5.25 -13.53
N ASP A 283 -13.98 -6.09 -14.53
CA ASP A 283 -15.05 -6.78 -15.28
C ASP A 283 -15.97 -7.59 -14.37
N TYR A 284 -15.35 -8.35 -13.46
CA TYR A 284 -16.10 -9.11 -12.47
C TYR A 284 -16.88 -8.22 -11.50
N LEU A 285 -16.25 -7.17 -10.93
CA LEU A 285 -16.88 -6.28 -9.95
C LEU A 285 -18.03 -5.47 -10.57
N THR A 286 -17.84 -4.99 -11.80
CA THR A 286 -18.88 -4.31 -12.57
C THR A 286 -20.09 -5.23 -12.77
N SER A 287 -19.86 -6.47 -13.22
CA SER A 287 -20.93 -7.46 -13.39
C SER A 287 -21.63 -7.79 -12.08
N TYR A 288 -20.90 -7.87 -10.97
CA TYR A 288 -21.47 -8.14 -9.65
C TYR A 288 -22.39 -7.01 -9.17
N VAL A 289 -21.94 -5.75 -9.27
CA VAL A 289 -22.78 -4.61 -8.85
C VAL A 289 -23.97 -4.38 -9.79
N ASP A 290 -23.82 -4.63 -11.10
CA ASP A 290 -24.94 -4.60 -12.05
C ASP A 290 -26.03 -5.61 -11.65
N ALA A 291 -25.65 -6.85 -11.36
CA ALA A 291 -26.59 -7.90 -10.94
C ALA A 291 -27.30 -7.60 -9.61
N ALA A 292 -26.63 -6.91 -8.69
CA ALA A 292 -27.15 -6.55 -7.37
C ALA A 292 -27.74 -5.13 -7.32
N ASN A 293 -27.75 -4.40 -8.43
CA ASN A 293 -28.14 -2.98 -8.50
C ASN A 293 -27.39 -2.13 -7.45
N GLY A 294 -26.10 -2.41 -7.27
CA GLY A 294 -25.21 -1.78 -6.29
C GLY A 294 -24.37 -0.65 -6.87
N VAL A 295 -23.34 -0.27 -6.12
CA VAL A 295 -22.37 0.77 -6.51
C VAL A 295 -20.96 0.22 -6.39
N LEU A 296 -20.15 0.46 -7.43
CA LEU A 296 -18.71 0.25 -7.47
C LEU A 296 -18.00 1.60 -7.39
N VAL A 297 -17.12 1.73 -6.42
CA VAL A 297 -16.16 2.83 -6.27
C VAL A 297 -14.79 2.28 -6.61
N VAL A 298 -14.15 2.81 -7.65
CA VAL A 298 -12.72 2.53 -7.94
C VAL A 298 -11.94 3.76 -7.54
N ALA A 299 -11.01 3.59 -6.60
CA ALA A 299 -10.30 4.73 -6.01
C ALA A 299 -8.79 4.49 -5.91
N SER A 300 -8.05 5.58 -6.03
CA SER A 300 -6.66 5.70 -5.60
C SER A 300 -6.56 6.87 -4.63
N SER A 301 -5.96 6.66 -3.46
CA SER A 301 -5.83 7.73 -2.45
C SER A 301 -4.81 8.81 -2.84
N MET A 302 -3.90 8.49 -3.75
CA MET A 302 -2.89 9.33 -4.39
C MET A 302 -2.49 8.69 -5.72
N GLY A 303 -1.63 9.33 -6.49
CA GLY A 303 -1.13 8.78 -7.77
C GLY A 303 0.38 8.63 -7.80
N GLN A 304 0.89 8.28 -8.99
CA GLN A 304 2.32 8.33 -9.30
C GLN A 304 2.58 9.19 -10.52
N GLU A 305 3.79 9.72 -10.59
CA GLU A 305 4.34 10.44 -11.73
C GLU A 305 5.81 10.08 -11.96
N ALA A 306 6.38 10.54 -13.08
CA ALA A 306 7.78 10.31 -13.41
C ALA A 306 8.71 10.96 -12.38
N ILE A 307 9.73 10.21 -11.95
CA ILE A 307 10.82 10.73 -11.13
C ILE A 307 12.16 10.32 -11.72
N ASP A 308 13.08 11.29 -11.91
CA ASP A 308 14.46 11.02 -12.26
C ASP A 308 15.37 11.16 -11.04
N ARG A 309 15.83 10.03 -10.51
CA ARG A 309 16.76 9.97 -9.36
C ARG A 309 18.22 9.81 -9.80
N GLY A 310 18.50 9.90 -11.11
CA GLY A 310 19.83 9.73 -11.69
C GLY A 310 20.29 8.27 -11.79
N ALA A 311 21.49 8.09 -12.39
CA ALA A 311 22.03 6.75 -12.68
C ALA A 311 22.56 5.99 -11.46
N TYR A 312 22.83 6.68 -10.36
CA TYR A 312 23.39 6.09 -9.14
C TYR A 312 22.45 6.32 -7.97
N PHE A 313 21.49 5.44 -7.85
CA PHE A 313 20.65 5.37 -6.67
C PHE A 313 21.11 4.19 -5.81
N GLY A 314 21.21 4.43 -4.53
CA GLY A 314 21.43 3.40 -3.54
C GLY A 314 20.81 3.84 -2.24
N GLU A 315 20.46 2.87 -1.44
CA GLU A 315 19.87 3.07 -0.13
C GLU A 315 20.85 2.65 0.95
N TRP A 316 20.92 3.45 1.99
CA TRP A 316 21.55 3.06 3.22
C TRP A 316 20.58 2.23 4.04
N ARG A 317 21.03 1.08 4.50
CA ARG A 317 20.23 0.17 5.30
C ARG A 317 20.95 -0.24 6.57
N ILE A 318 20.17 -0.32 7.65
CA ILE A 318 20.56 -1.08 8.84
C ILE A 318 20.27 -2.55 8.50
N THR A 319 21.29 -3.31 8.19
CA THR A 319 21.18 -4.74 7.83
C THR A 319 21.28 -5.66 9.03
N ASP A 320 21.78 -5.13 10.15
CA ASP A 320 21.90 -5.85 11.44
C ASP A 320 21.47 -4.90 12.57
N VAL A 321 20.20 -5.03 12.96
CA VAL A 321 19.57 -4.19 13.99
C VAL A 321 20.26 -4.35 15.34
N GLN A 322 20.60 -5.57 15.74
CA GLN A 322 21.23 -5.82 17.03
C GLN A 322 22.63 -5.20 17.10
N ARG A 323 23.37 -5.29 16.01
CA ARG A 323 24.68 -4.66 15.89
C ARG A 323 24.56 -3.12 15.92
N PHE A 324 23.53 -2.56 15.27
CA PHE A 324 23.24 -1.13 15.32
C PHE A 324 22.97 -0.66 16.75
N LEU A 325 22.03 -1.30 17.45
CA LEU A 325 21.64 -0.97 18.82
C LEU A 325 22.87 -1.01 19.75
N LYS A 326 23.67 -2.09 19.66
CA LYS A 326 24.90 -2.23 20.44
C LYS A 326 25.91 -1.12 20.13
N ALA A 327 26.11 -0.79 18.86
CA ALA A 327 27.08 0.23 18.44
C ALA A 327 26.75 1.61 18.97
N ILE A 328 25.46 2.00 18.99
CA ILE A 328 25.01 3.26 19.57
C ILE A 328 24.95 3.23 21.11
N GLY A 329 25.08 2.05 21.73
CA GLY A 329 25.03 1.85 23.20
C GLY A 329 23.60 1.84 23.74
N TRP A 330 22.66 1.32 22.98
CA TRP A 330 21.31 1.02 23.42
C TRP A 330 21.23 -0.38 23.99
N HIS A 331 20.68 -0.54 25.19
CA HIS A 331 20.64 -1.82 25.92
C HIS A 331 19.23 -2.21 26.40
N SER A 332 18.26 -1.31 26.32
CA SER A 332 16.86 -1.61 26.64
C SER A 332 16.20 -2.42 25.52
N PRO A 333 15.11 -3.16 25.81
CA PRO A 333 14.34 -3.84 24.77
C PRO A 333 13.92 -2.87 23.64
N ALA A 334 14.04 -3.29 22.42
CA ALA A 334 13.55 -2.60 21.23
C ALA A 334 13.19 -3.63 20.17
N SER A 335 12.02 -3.47 19.55
CA SER A 335 11.57 -4.30 18.44
C SER A 335 11.66 -3.50 17.15
N ASP A 336 12.26 -4.08 16.11
CA ASP A 336 12.19 -3.53 14.77
C ASP A 336 10.83 -3.88 14.15
N LEU A 337 10.17 -2.87 13.63
CA LEU A 337 8.90 -3.02 12.92
C LEU A 337 9.13 -2.86 11.41
N LEU A 338 8.25 -3.50 10.64
CA LEU A 338 8.28 -3.35 9.17
C LEU A 338 8.20 -1.87 8.79
N ALA A 339 9.12 -1.45 7.91
CA ALA A 339 9.14 -0.11 7.33
C ALA A 339 9.49 -0.18 5.84
N MET A 340 8.98 0.78 5.07
CA MET A 340 9.42 0.93 3.68
C MET A 340 10.74 1.69 3.64
N GLN A 341 11.68 1.15 2.90
CA GLN A 341 13.01 1.73 2.75
C GLN A 341 12.96 3.14 2.13
N PRO A 342 13.80 4.09 2.59
CA PRO A 342 14.95 3.89 3.50
C PRO A 342 14.63 4.00 5.01
N ASP A 343 13.39 3.85 5.40
CA ASP A 343 12.94 4.01 6.78
C ASP A 343 13.18 2.76 7.63
N PHE A 344 13.33 2.98 8.95
CA PHE A 344 13.38 1.98 9.99
C PHE A 344 12.44 2.40 11.12
N ASN A 345 11.60 1.49 11.58
CA ASN A 345 10.71 1.72 12.71
C ASN A 345 11.16 0.88 13.91
N PHE A 346 11.35 1.53 15.04
CA PHE A 346 11.66 0.88 16.32
C PHE A 346 10.51 1.10 17.30
N SER A 347 10.03 0.04 17.93
CA SER A 347 9.02 0.10 18.99
C SER A 347 9.63 -0.22 20.34
N PHE A 348 9.17 0.48 21.37
CA PHE A 348 9.63 0.41 22.75
C PHE A 348 8.46 0.13 23.69
N ASP A 349 8.76 -0.31 24.90
CA ASP A 349 7.76 -0.60 25.94
C ASP A 349 7.19 0.69 26.56
N SER A 350 7.91 1.83 26.44
CA SER A 350 7.51 3.12 26.99
C SER A 350 7.80 4.30 26.06
N ASN A 351 7.06 5.38 26.25
CA ASN A 351 7.31 6.65 25.57
C ASN A 351 8.66 7.26 25.98
N GLU A 352 9.08 7.05 27.23
CA GLU A 352 10.36 7.51 27.77
C GLU A 352 11.54 6.82 27.09
N ASP A 353 11.44 5.52 26.85
CA ASP A 353 12.46 4.79 26.11
C ASP A 353 12.55 5.23 24.67
N ALA A 354 11.41 5.44 24.01
CA ALA A 354 11.36 5.97 22.65
C ALA A 354 12.01 7.37 22.56
N GLU A 355 11.74 8.25 23.53
CA GLU A 355 12.34 9.58 23.59
C GLU A 355 13.87 9.51 23.80
N ARG A 356 14.32 8.69 24.73
CA ARG A 356 15.77 8.48 24.98
C ARG A 356 16.46 7.92 23.75
N PHE A 357 15.82 6.97 23.05
CA PHE A 357 16.36 6.41 21.81
C PHE A 357 16.45 7.46 20.70
N LEU A 358 15.41 8.28 20.52
CA LEU A 358 15.41 9.36 19.55
C LEU A 358 16.55 10.35 19.82
N GLN A 359 16.72 10.80 21.06
CA GLN A 359 17.81 11.71 21.45
C GLN A 359 19.19 11.08 21.20
N LEU A 360 19.35 9.79 21.49
CA LEU A 360 20.57 9.06 21.24
C LEU A 360 20.90 8.99 19.74
N THR A 361 19.90 8.68 18.92
CA THR A 361 20.06 8.57 17.45
C THR A 361 20.27 9.93 16.80
N GLN A 362 19.62 10.99 17.28
CA GLN A 362 19.88 12.36 16.81
C GLN A 362 21.33 12.82 17.05
N GLY A 363 22.01 12.22 18.04
CA GLY A 363 23.42 12.44 18.27
C GLY A 363 24.36 11.83 17.22
N LEU A 364 23.85 11.03 16.27
CA LEU A 364 24.66 10.46 15.18
C LEU A 364 24.86 11.51 14.06
N ILE A 365 26.09 11.95 13.92
CA ILE A 365 26.51 12.99 12.98
C ILE A 365 27.67 12.52 12.08
N ASP A 366 27.85 13.15 10.95
CA ASP A 366 28.97 12.93 10.05
C ASP A 366 30.23 13.74 10.45
N THR A 367 31.27 13.65 9.64
CA THR A 367 32.53 14.39 9.82
C THR A 367 32.36 15.93 9.79
N ALA A 368 31.29 16.42 9.19
CA ALA A 368 30.94 17.86 9.12
C ALA A 368 29.97 18.29 10.22
N GLY A 369 29.62 17.40 11.16
CA GLY A 369 28.66 17.67 12.23
C GLY A 369 27.20 17.64 11.78
N LYS A 370 26.89 17.18 10.58
CA LYS A 370 25.53 17.02 10.08
C LYS A 370 24.94 15.69 10.50
N SER A 371 23.62 15.67 10.79
CA SER A 371 22.89 14.42 11.04
C SER A 371 23.06 13.42 9.90
N ILE A 372 23.26 12.14 10.21
CA ILE A 372 23.22 11.04 9.23
C ILE A 372 21.77 10.63 8.89
N TRP A 373 20.79 11.20 9.57
CA TRP A 373 19.37 10.96 9.34
C TRP A 373 18.75 12.07 8.51
N MET A 374 18.05 11.72 7.45
CA MET A 374 17.13 12.64 6.76
C MET A 374 15.84 12.84 7.55
N ARG A 375 15.50 11.86 8.39
CA ARG A 375 14.32 11.86 9.25
C ARG A 375 14.64 11.12 10.55
N ALA A 376 14.28 11.72 11.68
CA ALA A 376 14.31 11.08 12.99
C ALA A 376 13.16 11.67 13.80
N GLN A 377 12.10 10.90 14.04
CA GLN A 377 10.89 11.38 14.68
C GLN A 377 10.20 10.31 15.51
N ARG A 378 9.45 10.72 16.51
CA ARG A 378 8.76 9.85 17.46
C ARG A 378 7.23 10.01 17.34
N MET A 379 6.53 8.91 17.46
CA MET A 379 5.09 8.83 17.60
C MET A 379 4.76 7.83 18.72
N GLY A 380 4.31 8.32 19.87
CA GLY A 380 4.11 7.47 21.03
C GLY A 380 5.39 6.70 21.38
N ALA A 381 5.29 5.39 21.54
CA ALA A 381 6.42 4.49 21.81
C ALA A 381 7.17 4.01 20.56
N THR A 382 6.92 4.61 19.38
CA THR A 382 7.58 4.24 18.11
C THR A 382 8.50 5.37 17.65
N VAL A 383 9.71 5.03 17.19
CA VAL A 383 10.66 5.95 16.54
C VAL A 383 10.86 5.53 15.10
N ASN A 384 10.69 6.46 14.18
CA ASN A 384 10.99 6.31 12.76
C ASN A 384 12.30 7.01 12.43
N LEU A 385 13.19 6.30 11.75
CA LEU A 385 14.50 6.78 11.30
C LEU A 385 14.62 6.58 9.79
N GLY A 386 14.93 7.66 9.05
CA GLY A 386 15.29 7.59 7.63
C GLY A 386 16.79 7.89 7.47
N LEU A 387 17.55 6.94 6.91
CA LEU A 387 19.00 7.03 6.84
C LEU A 387 19.46 7.70 5.54
N SER A 388 20.21 8.79 5.63
CA SER A 388 20.81 9.49 4.48
C SER A 388 22.12 10.20 4.85
N PRO A 389 23.22 9.44 5.03
CA PRO A 389 24.50 10.04 5.36
C PRO A 389 25.02 10.91 4.21
N SER A 390 25.80 11.93 4.53
CA SER A 390 26.42 12.79 3.52
C SER A 390 27.43 12.01 2.65
N LYS A 391 27.74 12.56 1.45
CA LYS A 391 28.76 11.98 0.57
C LYS A 391 30.13 11.86 1.25
N ASP A 392 30.43 12.76 2.17
CA ASP A 392 31.70 12.75 2.91
C ASP A 392 31.73 11.68 4.00
N ALA A 393 30.63 11.48 4.73
CA ALA A 393 30.48 10.34 5.63
C ALA A 393 30.57 9.01 4.90
N MET A 394 30.02 8.95 3.68
CA MET A 394 30.09 7.78 2.80
C MET A 394 31.53 7.44 2.40
N LYS A 395 32.31 8.45 2.01
CA LYS A 395 33.70 8.27 1.62
C LYS A 395 34.59 7.91 2.81
N ALA A 396 34.36 8.55 3.96
CA ALA A 396 35.09 8.28 5.18
C ALA A 396 34.76 6.91 5.79
N GLY A 397 33.53 6.39 5.55
CA GLY A 397 33.01 5.18 6.18
C GLY A 397 32.77 5.33 7.69
N GLU A 398 32.63 6.56 8.17
CA GLU A 398 32.65 6.93 9.58
C GLU A 398 31.50 7.87 9.94
N ALA A 399 31.01 7.72 11.17
CA ALA A 399 30.09 8.63 11.82
C ALA A 399 30.57 8.89 13.26
N PHE A 400 30.01 9.88 13.89
CA PHE A 400 30.33 10.27 15.27
C PHE A 400 29.07 10.27 16.11
N LEU A 401 29.13 9.64 17.29
CA LEU A 401 28.07 9.70 18.28
C LEU A 401 28.40 10.83 19.26
N ALA A 402 27.75 11.97 19.10
CA ALA A 402 27.82 13.09 20.02
C ALA A 402 26.90 12.85 21.22
N ARG A 403 27.40 13.17 22.43
CA ARG A 403 26.62 13.13 23.68
C ARG A 403 26.90 14.39 24.49
N PRO A 404 25.92 14.94 25.18
CA PRO A 404 26.13 16.11 26.04
C PRO A 404 27.27 15.85 27.05
N GLY A 405 28.23 16.80 27.17
CA GLY A 405 29.32 16.73 28.14
C GLY A 405 30.39 15.69 27.86
N ARG A 406 30.41 15.05 26.69
CA ARG A 406 31.44 14.07 26.30
C ARG A 406 31.97 14.36 24.89
N PRO A 407 33.23 14.06 24.60
CA PRO A 407 33.76 14.14 23.25
C PRO A 407 33.00 13.15 22.34
N PRO A 408 32.73 13.52 21.06
CA PRO A 408 32.08 12.65 20.11
C PRO A 408 32.86 11.33 19.93
N ARG A 409 32.16 10.20 20.04
CA ARG A 409 32.73 8.87 19.83
C ARG A 409 32.67 8.50 18.35
N LYS A 410 33.80 8.20 17.76
CA LYS A 410 33.93 7.71 16.39
C LYS A 410 33.36 6.32 16.26
N LEU A 411 32.60 6.06 15.20
CA LEU A 411 31.98 4.80 14.84
C LEU A 411 32.22 4.50 13.36
N ALA A 412 32.64 3.31 13.02
CA ALA A 412 32.67 2.87 11.64
C ALA A 412 31.25 2.50 11.19
N ILE A 413 30.81 3.03 10.05
CA ILE A 413 29.45 2.77 9.51
C ILE A 413 29.21 1.27 9.35
N ALA A 414 30.19 0.52 8.84
CA ALA A 414 30.08 -0.92 8.70
C ALA A 414 29.96 -1.65 10.06
N GLU A 415 30.61 -1.14 11.12
CA GLU A 415 30.51 -1.71 12.47
C GLU A 415 29.16 -1.45 13.12
N MET A 416 28.43 -0.43 12.67
CA MET A 416 27.05 -0.18 13.06
C MET A 416 26.04 -1.11 12.35
N GLY A 417 26.46 -2.09 11.54
CA GLY A 417 25.54 -2.91 10.78
C GLY A 417 24.82 -2.14 9.67
N ILE A 418 25.36 -1.00 9.24
CA ILE A 418 24.81 -0.16 8.17
C ILE A 418 25.57 -0.44 6.87
N GLN A 419 24.85 -0.66 5.79
CA GLN A 419 25.39 -0.95 4.47
C GLN A 419 24.73 -0.09 3.39
N PHE A 420 25.48 0.24 2.36
CA PHE A 420 24.96 0.87 1.15
C PHE A 420 24.59 -0.21 0.13
N LEU A 421 23.34 -0.28 -0.24
CA LEU A 421 22.84 -1.22 -1.23
C LEU A 421 22.50 -0.46 -2.51
N LYS A 422 23.16 -0.82 -3.62
CA LYS A 422 22.79 -0.32 -4.94
C LYS A 422 21.41 -0.88 -5.28
N ARG A 423 20.49 -0.01 -5.67
CA ARG A 423 19.15 -0.39 -6.12
C ARG A 423 18.83 0.27 -7.44
N ASP A 424 17.91 -0.33 -8.18
CA ASP A 424 17.19 0.35 -9.25
C ASP A 424 16.46 1.55 -8.61
N PRO A 425 16.73 2.78 -9.08
CA PRO A 425 16.19 4.00 -8.46
C PRO A 425 14.65 4.07 -8.48
N GLY A 426 14.00 3.18 -9.23
CA GLY A 426 12.59 3.37 -9.58
C GLY A 426 12.40 4.63 -10.45
N THR A 427 11.37 4.68 -11.21
CA THR A 427 11.10 5.76 -12.16
C THR A 427 9.69 6.33 -12.07
N GLY A 428 8.83 5.75 -11.24
CA GLY A 428 7.55 6.29 -10.79
C GLY A 428 7.57 6.58 -9.31
N TYR A 429 6.99 7.70 -8.87
CA TYR A 429 6.91 8.07 -7.48
C TYR A 429 5.64 8.84 -7.15
N HIS A 430 5.32 8.91 -5.88
CA HIS A 430 4.07 9.44 -5.35
C HIS A 430 3.81 10.90 -5.72
N GLN A 431 2.57 11.19 -6.04
CA GLN A 431 2.04 12.53 -6.24
C GLN A 431 0.63 12.64 -5.61
N PRO A 432 0.19 13.84 -5.17
CA PRO A 432 -1.01 13.96 -4.33
C PRO A 432 -2.34 13.66 -5.06
N ARG A 433 -2.35 13.63 -6.38
CA ARG A 433 -3.58 13.42 -7.18
C ARG A 433 -3.82 11.95 -7.42
N GLY A 434 -4.91 11.43 -6.86
CA GLY A 434 -5.44 10.10 -7.13
C GLY A 434 -6.59 10.11 -8.12
N THR A 435 -7.27 8.98 -8.25
CA THR A 435 -8.43 8.79 -9.12
C THR A 435 -9.65 8.32 -8.34
N LEU A 436 -10.84 8.71 -8.79
CA LEU A 436 -12.11 8.22 -8.24
C LEU A 436 -13.10 8.03 -9.38
N LEU A 437 -13.56 6.80 -9.56
CA LEU A 437 -14.62 6.42 -10.48
C LEU A 437 -15.80 5.88 -9.66
N LEU A 438 -16.99 6.37 -9.95
CA LEU A 438 -18.23 5.97 -9.32
C LEU A 438 -19.14 5.37 -10.39
N TYR A 439 -19.56 4.12 -10.18
CA TYR A 439 -20.39 3.41 -11.14
C TYR A 439 -21.51 2.64 -10.45
N GLY A 440 -22.67 2.61 -11.07
CA GLY A 440 -23.78 1.76 -10.66
C GLY A 440 -25.08 2.52 -10.41
N ASN A 441 -25.91 1.96 -9.57
CA ASN A 441 -27.29 2.38 -9.33
C ASN A 441 -27.48 3.90 -9.17
N GLY A 442 -28.30 4.48 -10.04
CA GLY A 442 -28.72 5.90 -9.96
C GLY A 442 -27.64 6.92 -10.31
N LEU A 443 -26.41 6.48 -10.61
CA LEU A 443 -25.30 7.36 -10.99
C LEU A 443 -25.35 7.65 -12.50
N LYS A 444 -25.30 8.94 -12.86
CA LYS A 444 -25.19 9.38 -14.24
C LYS A 444 -23.73 9.49 -14.66
N HIS A 445 -23.45 9.15 -15.90
CA HIS A 445 -22.13 9.36 -16.48
C HIS A 445 -21.75 10.85 -16.48
N GLU A 446 -20.53 11.15 -15.97
CA GLU A 446 -19.95 12.49 -15.95
C GLU A 446 -18.42 12.38 -15.87
N ASP A 447 -17.71 12.58 -16.98
CA ASP A 447 -16.24 12.51 -17.00
C ASP A 447 -15.63 13.92 -16.92
N THR A 448 -15.82 14.60 -15.78
CA THR A 448 -15.26 15.94 -15.55
C THR A 448 -13.92 15.92 -14.85
N ARG A 449 -13.63 14.87 -14.07
CA ARG A 449 -12.42 14.69 -13.25
C ARG A 449 -12.12 15.90 -12.35
N LEU A 450 -13.15 16.59 -11.90
CA LEU A 450 -13.02 17.72 -10.98
C LEU A 450 -12.24 17.29 -9.74
N GLU A 451 -11.35 18.17 -9.28
CA GLU A 451 -10.58 17.93 -8.06
C GLU A 451 -11.48 18.02 -6.83
N ILE A 452 -11.35 17.03 -5.96
CA ILE A 452 -12.00 16.97 -4.65
C ILE A 452 -11.00 16.58 -3.59
N ASP A 453 -11.13 17.11 -2.39
CA ASP A 453 -10.34 16.65 -1.24
C ASP A 453 -10.67 15.18 -0.96
N SER A 454 -9.65 14.35 -0.77
CA SER A 454 -9.83 12.91 -0.49
C SER A 454 -10.62 12.65 0.79
N THR A 455 -10.60 13.60 1.75
CA THR A 455 -11.39 13.54 3.00
C THR A 455 -12.89 13.66 2.75
N ALA A 456 -13.32 14.23 1.61
CA ALA A 456 -14.73 14.38 1.27
C ALA A 456 -15.41 13.06 0.87
N VAL A 457 -14.64 12.02 0.51
CA VAL A 457 -15.20 10.76 0.01
C VAL A 457 -15.91 9.99 1.11
N ARG A 458 -15.33 9.90 2.31
CA ARG A 458 -15.94 9.18 3.45
C ARG A 458 -17.35 9.67 3.82
N PRO A 459 -17.59 10.97 4.08
CA PRO A 459 -18.92 11.45 4.44
C PRO A 459 -19.94 11.20 3.34
N GLU A 460 -19.57 11.29 2.08
CA GLU A 460 -20.44 11.02 0.95
C GLU A 460 -20.84 9.54 0.84
N ILE A 461 -19.89 8.60 1.08
CA ILE A 461 -20.21 7.17 1.12
C ILE A 461 -21.11 6.84 2.32
N LEU A 462 -20.85 7.41 3.52
CA LEU A 462 -21.72 7.21 4.68
C LEU A 462 -23.15 7.68 4.38
N ARG A 463 -23.30 8.85 3.76
CA ARG A 463 -24.61 9.38 3.34
C ARG A 463 -25.32 8.45 2.34
N LEU A 464 -24.60 7.96 1.32
CA LEU A 464 -25.11 7.01 0.34
C LEU A 464 -25.60 5.71 1.01
N MET A 465 -24.88 5.25 2.03
CA MET A 465 -25.24 4.08 2.85
C MET A 465 -26.34 4.36 3.87
N GLY A 466 -26.87 5.60 3.94
CA GLY A 466 -27.92 6.00 4.87
C GLY A 466 -27.46 6.14 6.32
N VAL A 467 -26.17 6.33 6.55
CA VAL A 467 -25.57 6.55 7.88
C VAL A 467 -25.25 8.02 8.06
N ALA A 468 -25.67 8.59 9.17
CA ALA A 468 -25.36 9.98 9.48
C ALA A 468 -23.85 10.16 9.67
N CYS A 469 -23.29 11.18 9.02
CA CYS A 469 -21.95 11.65 9.34
C CYS A 469 -22.08 12.54 10.59
N GLU A 470 -21.48 12.15 11.70
CA GLU A 470 -21.42 13.04 12.85
C GLU A 470 -20.70 14.34 12.42
N ALA A 471 -21.36 15.47 12.66
CA ALA A 471 -20.72 16.78 12.47
C ALA A 471 -19.53 16.86 13.43
N ARG A 472 -18.33 16.78 12.90
CA ARG A 472 -17.11 16.88 13.70
C ARG A 472 -16.70 18.33 13.79
N GLY A 473 -16.84 18.88 15.01
CA GLY A 473 -16.25 20.17 15.36
C GLY A 473 -14.73 20.21 15.21
#